data_98b05fcc4c78bcc523cfd7017ece510e
#
_entry.id   98b05fcc4c78bcc523cfd7017ece510e
#
_cell.length_a   1.000
_cell.length_b   1.000
_cell.length_c   1.000
_cell.angle_alpha   90.00
_cell.angle_beta   90.00
_cell.angle_gamma   90.00
#
_symmetry.space_group_name_H-M   'P 1'
#
loop_
_entity.id
_entity.type
_entity.pdbx_description
1 polymer ?
#
loop_
_entity_poly.entity_id
_entity_poly.type
_entity_poly.pdbx_seq_one_letter_code
_entity_poly.pdbx_strand_id
1 'polypeptide(L)'
;SEMCIRDSGKALGAAWYLPEERQITTREQMMDELAATLGGRVSEQLTFGEISTGALNDLERVTKQAYAMVAYYGMSENVGTLSYYDSTGQSDMSFTKPYSELTAQQIDAEAKLVIGKAYEMAEKVLREHADGLKELAELLLEREVVFTEDVERIFGRRKKDILRERKEAEAKAKADGAAAKGEPEASAALAA
;
A
#
# COMPACT_ATOMS: atom_id res chain seq x y z
N SER A 1 -14.04 5.66 -0.31
CA SER A 1 -14.08 6.24 -1.67
C SER A 1 -12.73 6.85 -1.98
N GLU A 2 -12.22 6.58 -3.17
CA GLU A 2 -10.97 7.14 -3.67
C GLU A 2 -11.30 8.36 -4.52
N MET A 3 -10.44 9.37 -4.47
CA MET A 3 -10.59 10.59 -5.25
C MET A 3 -9.20 11.11 -5.62
N CYS A 4 -8.98 11.41 -6.88
CA CYS A 4 -7.77 12.06 -7.37
C CYS A 4 -8.12 13.49 -7.81
N ILE A 5 -7.28 14.46 -7.46
CA ILE A 5 -7.44 15.87 -7.81
C ILE A 5 -6.15 16.36 -8.47
N ARG A 6 -6.26 17.07 -9.58
CA ARG A 6 -5.12 17.57 -10.35
C ARG A 6 -4.36 18.68 -9.64
N ASP A 7 -5.03 19.56 -8.94
CA ASP A 7 -4.42 20.68 -8.23
C ASP A 7 -5.09 20.87 -6.86
N SER A 8 -4.32 20.93 -5.80
CA SER A 8 -4.78 21.11 -4.43
C SER A 8 -4.06 22.25 -3.71
N GLY A 9 -3.78 23.33 -4.39
CA GLY A 9 -3.15 24.53 -3.86
C GLY A 9 -1.63 24.39 -3.69
N LYS A 10 -1.14 23.78 -2.60
CA LYS A 10 0.32 23.60 -2.38
C LYS A 10 0.91 22.37 -3.06
N ALA A 11 0.07 21.41 -3.48
CA ALA A 11 0.48 20.20 -4.17
C ALA A 11 -0.01 20.23 -5.62
N LEU A 12 0.80 19.72 -6.54
CA LEU A 12 0.46 19.63 -7.97
C LEU A 12 -0.63 18.58 -8.26
N GLY A 13 -0.91 17.74 -7.30
CA GLY A 13 -1.98 16.75 -7.33
C GLY A 13 -2.11 16.05 -5.98
N ALA A 14 -3.23 15.42 -5.72
CA ALA A 14 -3.46 14.64 -4.52
C ALA A 14 -4.40 13.47 -4.80
N ALA A 15 -4.15 12.34 -4.13
CA ALA A 15 -5.03 11.19 -4.12
C ALA A 15 -5.44 10.88 -2.69
N TRP A 16 -6.74 10.67 -2.47
CA TRP A 16 -7.27 10.22 -1.19
C TRP A 16 -7.83 8.82 -1.35
N TYR A 17 -7.51 7.98 -0.39
CA TYR A 17 -8.06 6.64 -0.26
C TYR A 17 -8.40 6.37 1.20
N LEU A 18 -9.36 5.50 1.43
CA LEU A 18 -9.69 5.03 2.77
C LEU A 18 -8.60 4.01 3.19
N PRO A 19 -7.78 4.35 4.19
CA PRO A 19 -6.82 3.40 4.72
C PRO A 19 -7.58 2.24 5.38
N GLU A 20 -7.09 1.02 5.21
CA GLU A 20 -7.60 -0.09 6.00
C GLU A 20 -7.04 0.00 7.41
N GLU A 21 -7.91 -0.17 8.42
CA GLU A 21 -7.47 -0.33 9.80
C GLU A 21 -6.74 -1.67 9.95
N ARG A 22 -5.42 -1.61 9.93
CA ARG A 22 -4.54 -2.76 10.14
C ARG A 22 -3.58 -2.46 11.27
N GLN A 23 -3.52 -3.38 12.22
CA GLN A 23 -2.54 -3.32 13.30
C GLN A 23 -1.19 -3.95 12.92
N ILE A 24 -1.21 -4.86 11.93
CA ILE A 24 -0.03 -5.60 11.49
C ILE A 24 0.06 -5.53 9.96
N THR A 25 1.23 -5.15 9.46
CA THR A 25 1.52 -5.06 8.03
C THR A 25 2.61 -6.08 7.67
N THR A 26 2.40 -6.87 6.62
CA THR A 26 3.40 -7.83 6.13
C THR A 26 4.46 -7.16 5.27
N ARG A 27 5.60 -7.84 5.05
CA ARG A 27 6.65 -7.36 4.16
C ARG A 27 6.15 -7.08 2.74
N GLU A 28 5.31 -7.96 2.19
CA GLU A 28 4.73 -7.78 0.85
C GLU A 28 3.86 -6.51 0.78
N GLN A 29 3.02 -6.29 1.78
CA GLN A 29 2.19 -5.09 1.86
C GLN A 29 3.01 -3.80 1.95
N MET A 30 4.11 -3.82 2.71
CA MET A 30 5.03 -2.69 2.76
C MET A 30 5.72 -2.45 1.42
N MET A 31 6.08 -3.52 0.70
CA MET A 31 6.64 -3.41 -0.66
C MET A 31 5.62 -2.81 -1.66
N ASP A 32 4.35 -3.22 -1.57
CA ASP A 32 3.27 -2.65 -2.39
C ASP A 32 3.05 -1.16 -2.09
N GLU A 33 3.11 -0.76 -0.82
CA GLU A 33 3.02 0.65 -0.41
C GLU A 33 4.19 1.49 -0.93
N LEU A 34 5.41 0.94 -0.86
CA LEU A 34 6.60 1.59 -1.43
C LEU A 34 6.45 1.76 -2.94
N ALA A 35 6.04 0.71 -3.66
CA ALA A 35 5.82 0.75 -5.10
C ALA A 35 4.73 1.77 -5.48
N ALA A 36 3.62 1.80 -4.75
CA ALA A 36 2.55 2.77 -4.96
C ALA A 36 3.03 4.21 -4.73
N THR A 37 3.82 4.46 -3.68
CA THR A 37 4.40 5.78 -3.38
C THR A 37 5.37 6.23 -4.45
N LEU A 38 6.14 5.31 -5.06
CA LEU A 38 7.06 5.61 -6.16
C LEU A 38 6.36 5.79 -7.51
N GLY A 39 5.07 5.45 -7.61
CA GLY A 39 4.32 5.47 -8.87
C GLY A 39 4.40 6.79 -9.64
N GLY A 40 4.29 7.94 -8.94
CA GLY A 40 4.43 9.26 -9.56
C GLY A 40 5.80 9.47 -10.18
N ARG A 41 6.86 9.14 -9.46
CA ARG A 41 8.25 9.24 -9.93
C ARG A 41 8.52 8.35 -11.15
N VAL A 42 8.01 7.13 -11.10
CA VAL A 42 8.18 6.16 -12.18
C VAL A 42 7.37 6.57 -13.42
N SER A 43 6.13 7.06 -13.24
CA SER A 43 5.32 7.52 -14.36
C SER A 43 5.93 8.74 -15.07
N GLU A 44 6.54 9.66 -14.32
CA GLU A 44 7.30 10.79 -14.85
C GLU A 44 8.46 10.31 -15.72
N GLN A 45 9.29 9.39 -15.22
CA GLN A 45 10.40 8.79 -15.97
C GLN A 45 9.95 8.07 -17.24
N LEU A 46 8.86 7.31 -17.17
CA LEU A 46 8.33 6.55 -18.30
C LEU A 46 7.72 7.46 -19.38
N THR A 47 7.08 8.55 -18.97
CA THR A 47 6.35 9.45 -19.88
C THR A 47 7.26 10.49 -20.52
N PHE A 48 8.16 11.09 -19.74
CA PHE A 48 8.98 12.22 -20.19
C PHE A 48 10.45 11.86 -20.41
N GLY A 49 10.89 10.69 -19.95
CA GLY A 49 12.31 10.28 -20.00
C GLY A 49 13.22 11.03 -19.01
N GLU A 50 12.66 11.97 -18.28
CA GLU A 50 13.34 12.83 -17.31
C GLU A 50 12.65 12.76 -15.95
N ILE A 51 13.36 13.17 -14.91
CA ILE A 51 12.88 13.18 -13.53
C ILE A 51 13.00 14.58 -12.95
N SER A 52 12.01 15.01 -12.17
CA SER A 52 11.96 16.33 -11.55
C SER A 52 12.09 16.27 -10.02
N THR A 53 12.04 17.43 -9.38
CA THR A 53 12.05 17.55 -7.92
C THR A 53 10.67 17.29 -7.27
N GLY A 54 9.63 17.06 -8.08
CA GLY A 54 8.24 16.92 -7.60
C GLY A 54 8.01 15.76 -6.62
N ALA A 55 8.81 14.70 -6.74
CA ALA A 55 8.69 13.51 -5.90
C ALA A 55 9.46 13.59 -4.56
N LEU A 56 9.89 14.78 -4.10
CA LEU A 56 10.72 14.93 -2.90
C LEU A 56 10.07 14.27 -1.66
N ASN A 57 8.80 14.57 -1.40
CA ASN A 57 8.09 14.06 -0.24
C ASN A 57 7.90 12.54 -0.31
N ASP A 58 7.61 12.01 -1.51
CA ASP A 58 7.46 10.57 -1.73
C ASP A 58 8.79 9.84 -1.51
N LEU A 59 9.89 10.39 -2.01
CA LEU A 59 11.22 9.82 -1.79
C LEU A 59 11.63 9.85 -0.31
N GLU A 60 11.31 10.91 0.43
CA GLU A 60 11.55 10.98 1.87
C GLU A 60 10.76 9.88 2.60
N ARG A 61 9.48 9.74 2.29
CA ARG A 61 8.60 8.72 2.87
C ARG A 61 9.09 7.30 2.56
N VAL A 62 9.42 7.02 1.30
CA VAL A 62 9.95 5.73 0.84
C VAL A 62 11.26 5.40 1.54
N THR A 63 12.16 6.37 1.68
CA THR A 63 13.44 6.20 2.37
C THR A 63 13.21 5.82 3.84
N LYS A 64 12.40 6.58 4.57
CA LYS A 64 12.09 6.29 5.98
C LYS A 64 11.47 4.90 6.15
N GLN A 65 10.55 4.52 5.27
CA GLN A 65 9.89 3.22 5.33
C GLN A 65 10.85 2.07 5.02
N ALA A 66 11.73 2.20 4.03
CA ALA A 66 12.73 1.20 3.71
C ALA A 66 13.73 0.98 4.85
N TYR A 67 14.20 2.06 5.48
CA TYR A 67 15.04 1.97 6.68
C TYR A 67 14.31 1.30 7.85
N ALA A 68 13.02 1.60 8.06
CA ALA A 68 12.22 0.96 9.09
C ALA A 68 12.07 -0.55 8.84
N MET A 69 11.85 -0.97 7.58
CA MET A 69 11.80 -2.40 7.22
C MET A 69 13.09 -3.13 7.56
N VAL A 70 14.23 -2.52 7.27
CA VAL A 70 15.55 -3.14 7.45
C VAL A 70 16.02 -3.05 8.90
N ALA A 71 15.96 -1.87 9.51
CA ALA A 71 16.58 -1.60 10.81
C ALA A 71 15.65 -1.78 12.00
N TYR A 72 14.31 -1.65 11.83
CA TYR A 72 13.39 -1.70 12.97
C TYR A 72 12.57 -2.98 12.98
N TYR A 73 12.10 -3.44 11.82
CA TYR A 73 11.22 -4.61 11.73
C TYR A 73 11.94 -5.93 11.46
N GLY A 74 13.27 -5.89 11.25
CA GLY A 74 14.06 -7.10 10.98
C GLY A 74 13.63 -7.86 9.72
N MET A 75 13.18 -7.12 8.67
CA MET A 75 12.65 -7.69 7.43
C MET A 75 13.72 -7.88 6.34
N SER A 76 15.00 -7.75 6.68
CA SER A 76 16.13 -8.00 5.77
C SER A 76 16.82 -9.30 6.15
N GLU A 77 17.11 -10.15 5.16
CA GLU A 77 17.86 -11.40 5.37
C GLU A 77 19.33 -11.13 5.71
N ASN A 78 19.94 -10.08 5.13
CA ASN A 78 21.36 -9.78 5.30
C ASN A 78 21.67 -9.07 6.62
N VAL A 79 20.75 -8.24 7.12
CA VAL A 79 20.88 -7.59 8.45
C VAL A 79 20.37 -8.53 9.55
N GLY A 80 19.44 -9.43 9.22
CA GLY A 80 18.88 -10.42 10.13
C GLY A 80 17.67 -9.92 10.91
N THR A 81 17.19 -10.78 11.81
CA THR A 81 15.99 -10.51 12.64
C THR A 81 16.39 -9.69 13.88
N LEU A 82 16.96 -8.52 13.66
CA LEU A 82 17.37 -7.59 14.69
C LEU A 82 16.53 -6.31 14.61
N SER A 83 16.29 -5.67 15.76
CA SER A 83 15.66 -4.35 15.82
C SER A 83 16.60 -3.36 16.48
N TYR A 84 16.88 -2.31 15.75
CA TYR A 84 17.64 -1.15 16.25
C TYR A 84 16.72 0.02 16.62
N TYR A 85 15.42 -0.25 16.78
CA TYR A 85 14.42 0.74 17.18
C TYR A 85 14.59 1.06 18.67
N ASP A 86 14.68 2.34 18.98
CA ASP A 86 14.67 2.83 20.35
C ASP A 86 13.30 3.38 20.73
N SER A 87 12.54 2.61 21.50
CA SER A 87 11.21 3.02 21.99
C SER A 87 11.25 4.10 23.06
N THR A 88 12.44 4.38 23.64
CA THR A 88 12.60 5.41 24.68
C THR A 88 12.78 6.82 24.12
N GLY A 89 13.10 6.94 22.82
CA GLY A 89 13.38 8.22 22.15
C GLY A 89 14.68 8.89 22.61
N GLN A 90 15.50 8.20 23.43
CA GLN A 90 16.77 8.76 23.93
C GLN A 90 17.88 8.72 22.88
N SER A 91 17.74 7.87 21.85
CA SER A 91 18.72 7.80 20.75
C SER A 91 18.75 9.08 19.92
N ASP A 92 17.66 9.84 19.85
CA ASP A 92 17.65 11.15 19.18
C ASP A 92 18.54 12.20 19.89
N MET A 93 18.85 11.99 21.17
CA MET A 93 19.76 12.84 21.94
C MET A 93 21.21 12.29 21.99
N SER A 94 21.45 11.06 21.55
CA SER A 94 22.77 10.47 21.47
C SER A 94 23.33 10.58 20.07
N PHE A 95 24.53 11.15 19.90
CA PHE A 95 25.24 11.21 18.62
C PHE A 95 25.78 9.85 18.16
N THR A 96 25.48 8.77 18.87
CA THR A 96 26.00 7.42 18.59
C THR A 96 24.89 6.51 18.10
N LYS A 97 25.09 5.94 16.90
CA LYS A 97 24.22 4.89 16.36
C LYS A 97 24.34 3.63 17.25
N PRO A 98 23.24 2.86 17.46
CA PRO A 98 23.26 1.65 18.31
C PRO A 98 23.94 0.45 17.61
N TYR A 99 24.67 0.66 16.53
CA TYR A 99 25.33 -0.38 15.73
C TYR A 99 26.65 0.13 15.13
N SER A 100 27.50 -0.83 14.71
CA SER A 100 28.80 -0.54 14.10
C SER A 100 28.68 0.13 12.74
N GLU A 101 29.77 0.74 12.27
CA GLU A 101 29.81 1.34 10.92
C GLU A 101 29.61 0.29 9.83
N LEU A 102 30.09 -0.93 10.01
CA LEU A 102 29.86 -2.04 9.08
C LEU A 102 28.35 -2.37 8.97
N THR A 103 27.67 -2.45 10.11
CA THR A 103 26.22 -2.65 10.14
C THR A 103 25.46 -1.48 9.50
N ALA A 104 25.91 -0.24 9.69
CA ALA A 104 25.35 0.94 9.04
C ALA A 104 25.40 0.80 7.52
N GLN A 105 26.56 0.43 6.98
CA GLN A 105 26.74 0.20 5.53
C GLN A 105 25.84 -0.93 5.00
N GLN A 106 25.65 -2.00 5.77
CA GLN A 106 24.72 -3.08 5.41
C GLN A 106 23.27 -2.58 5.38
N ILE A 107 22.84 -1.82 6.39
CA ILE A 107 21.49 -1.23 6.44
C ILE A 107 21.28 -0.31 5.24
N ASP A 108 22.23 0.56 4.91
CA ASP A 108 22.15 1.46 3.76
C ASP A 108 22.03 0.68 2.43
N ALA A 109 22.82 -0.36 2.26
CA ALA A 109 22.80 -1.22 1.07
C ALA A 109 21.45 -1.95 0.93
N GLU A 110 20.93 -2.52 2.01
CA GLU A 110 19.65 -3.22 2.02
C GLU A 110 18.46 -2.27 1.79
N ALA A 111 18.45 -1.09 2.42
CA ALA A 111 17.42 -0.09 2.19
C ALA A 111 17.39 0.35 0.71
N LYS A 112 18.57 0.54 0.10
CA LYS A 112 18.68 0.84 -1.34
C LYS A 112 18.15 -0.30 -2.21
N LEU A 113 18.41 -1.56 -1.86
CA LEU A 113 17.88 -2.73 -2.57
C LEU A 113 16.35 -2.82 -2.46
N VAL A 114 15.80 -2.57 -1.27
CA VAL A 114 14.35 -2.55 -1.03
C VAL A 114 13.68 -1.49 -1.94
N ILE A 115 14.21 -0.28 -1.96
CA ILE A 115 13.70 0.82 -2.80
C ILE A 115 13.82 0.46 -4.28
N GLY A 116 14.97 -0.11 -4.71
CA GLY A 116 15.18 -0.56 -6.09
C GLY A 116 14.13 -1.57 -6.54
N LYS A 117 13.87 -2.60 -5.72
CA LYS A 117 12.83 -3.59 -6.00
C LYS A 117 11.43 -2.99 -6.07
N ALA A 118 11.10 -2.06 -5.17
CA ALA A 118 9.82 -1.36 -5.20
C ALA A 118 9.68 -0.50 -6.46
N TYR A 119 10.76 0.15 -6.91
CA TYR A 119 10.80 0.89 -8.16
C TYR A 119 10.53 0.00 -9.37
N GLU A 120 11.21 -1.15 -9.47
CA GLU A 120 11.00 -2.15 -10.54
C GLU A 120 9.55 -2.68 -10.54
N MET A 121 8.98 -2.92 -9.36
CA MET A 121 7.57 -3.31 -9.24
C MET A 121 6.63 -2.23 -9.78
N ALA A 122 6.84 -0.97 -9.41
CA ALA A 122 6.05 0.16 -9.90
C ALA A 122 6.19 0.31 -11.42
N GLU A 123 7.43 0.22 -11.94
CA GLU A 123 7.70 0.31 -13.38
C GLU A 123 6.97 -0.78 -14.16
N LYS A 124 7.05 -2.03 -13.69
CA LYS A 124 6.35 -3.15 -14.31
C LYS A 124 4.84 -2.91 -14.39
N VAL A 125 4.22 -2.55 -13.28
CA VAL A 125 2.77 -2.30 -13.22
C VAL A 125 2.37 -1.14 -14.15
N LEU A 126 3.12 -0.04 -14.15
CA LEU A 126 2.81 1.12 -15.00
C LEU A 126 3.00 0.82 -16.48
N ARG A 127 3.98 0.00 -16.86
CA ARG A 127 4.14 -0.46 -18.26
C ARG A 127 3.00 -1.38 -18.68
N GLU A 128 2.56 -2.30 -17.81
CA GLU A 128 1.44 -3.21 -18.08
C GLU A 128 0.11 -2.47 -18.24
N HIS A 129 -0.03 -1.30 -17.61
CA HIS A 129 -1.25 -0.47 -17.62
C HIS A 129 -1.06 0.90 -18.27
N ALA A 130 -0.13 1.02 -19.22
CA ALA A 130 0.23 2.31 -19.84
C ALA A 130 -0.97 3.02 -20.50
N ASP A 131 -1.85 2.29 -21.17
CA ASP A 131 -3.05 2.85 -21.81
C ASP A 131 -4.03 3.40 -20.75
N GLY A 132 -4.22 2.67 -19.66
CA GLY A 132 -5.05 3.14 -18.54
C GLY A 132 -4.46 4.37 -17.84
N LEU A 133 -3.13 4.45 -17.70
CA LEU A 133 -2.46 5.63 -17.16
C LEU A 133 -2.70 6.85 -18.04
N LYS A 134 -2.62 6.68 -19.36
CA LYS A 134 -2.90 7.74 -20.32
C LYS A 134 -4.36 8.22 -20.24
N GLU A 135 -5.32 7.28 -20.23
CA GLU A 135 -6.74 7.60 -20.10
C GLU A 135 -7.05 8.34 -18.79
N LEU A 136 -6.45 7.90 -17.66
CA LEU A 136 -6.57 8.58 -16.38
C LEU A 136 -6.03 10.01 -16.43
N ALA A 137 -4.87 10.22 -17.05
CA ALA A 137 -4.27 11.54 -17.20
C ALA A 137 -5.14 12.48 -18.05
N GLU A 138 -5.66 12.00 -19.18
CA GLU A 138 -6.57 12.74 -20.05
C GLU A 138 -7.87 13.11 -19.32
N LEU A 139 -8.42 12.20 -18.54
CA LEU A 139 -9.63 12.44 -17.75
C LEU A 139 -9.40 13.49 -16.65
N LEU A 140 -8.23 13.47 -15.99
CA LEU A 140 -7.86 14.49 -15.00
C LEU A 140 -7.65 15.87 -15.64
N LEU A 141 -7.14 15.93 -16.87
CA LEU A 141 -7.02 17.19 -17.61
C LEU A 141 -8.40 17.76 -17.99
N GLU A 142 -9.36 16.90 -18.30
CA GLU A 142 -10.70 17.31 -18.70
C GLU A 142 -11.56 17.73 -17.49
N ARG A 143 -11.55 16.93 -16.40
CA ARG A 143 -12.49 17.06 -15.28
C ARG A 143 -11.86 17.58 -13.99
N GLU A 144 -10.52 17.63 -13.92
CA GLU A 144 -9.74 18.01 -12.72
C GLU A 144 -9.92 17.11 -11.50
N VAL A 145 -10.99 16.32 -11.44
CA VAL A 145 -11.33 15.39 -10.36
C VAL A 145 -11.78 14.06 -10.94
N VAL A 146 -11.24 12.96 -10.43
CA VAL A 146 -11.58 11.58 -10.80
C VAL A 146 -12.01 10.81 -9.55
N PHE A 147 -13.08 10.05 -9.64
CA PHE A 147 -13.65 9.25 -8.55
C PHE A 147 -13.36 7.76 -8.72
N THR A 148 -13.69 6.99 -7.70
CA THR A 148 -13.49 5.53 -7.66
C THR A 148 -14.09 4.82 -8.87
N GLU A 149 -15.29 5.23 -9.30
CA GLU A 149 -16.01 4.62 -10.43
C GLU A 149 -15.24 4.78 -11.75
N ASP A 150 -14.57 5.92 -11.94
CA ASP A 150 -13.74 6.16 -13.12
C ASP A 150 -12.49 5.28 -13.08
N VAL A 151 -11.85 5.16 -11.92
CA VAL A 151 -10.67 4.31 -11.73
C VAL A 151 -11.02 2.83 -11.93
N GLU A 152 -12.16 2.37 -11.40
CA GLU A 152 -12.65 1.01 -11.60
C GLU A 152 -13.02 0.72 -13.06
N ARG A 153 -13.52 1.70 -13.78
CA ARG A 153 -13.81 1.58 -15.22
C ARG A 153 -12.53 1.39 -16.05
N ILE A 154 -11.48 2.14 -15.72
CA ILE A 154 -10.20 2.12 -16.45
C ILE A 154 -9.39 0.87 -16.10
N PHE A 155 -9.22 0.56 -14.81
CA PHE A 155 -8.32 -0.49 -14.33
C PHE A 155 -9.02 -1.75 -13.83
N GLY A 156 -10.36 -1.73 -13.79
CA GLY A 156 -11.15 -2.80 -13.20
C GLY A 156 -11.21 -2.71 -11.67
N ARG A 157 -12.08 -3.52 -11.08
CA ARG A 157 -12.25 -3.59 -9.63
C ARG A 157 -11.04 -4.26 -8.97
N ARG A 158 -10.66 -3.78 -7.82
CA ARG A 158 -9.53 -4.35 -7.06
C ARG A 158 -9.82 -5.81 -6.68
N LYS A 159 -8.88 -6.72 -6.95
CA LYS A 159 -8.99 -8.15 -6.59
C LYS A 159 -9.36 -8.36 -5.13
N LYS A 160 -8.89 -7.50 -4.26
CA LYS A 160 -9.14 -7.54 -2.82
C LYS A 160 -10.61 -7.24 -2.47
N ASP A 161 -11.23 -6.26 -3.11
CA ASP A 161 -12.64 -5.93 -2.88
C ASP A 161 -13.52 -7.08 -3.36
N ILE A 162 -13.19 -7.67 -4.50
CA ILE A 162 -13.87 -8.88 -5.02
C ILE A 162 -13.75 -10.05 -4.03
N LEU A 163 -12.55 -10.27 -3.47
CA LEU A 163 -12.33 -11.35 -2.49
C LEU A 163 -13.05 -11.10 -1.17
N ARG A 164 -13.13 -9.84 -0.72
CA ARG A 164 -13.87 -9.46 0.49
C ARG A 164 -15.35 -9.72 0.31
N GLU A 165 -15.95 -9.26 -0.78
CA GLU A 165 -17.36 -9.49 -1.09
C GLU A 165 -17.69 -10.97 -1.17
N ARG A 166 -16.83 -11.79 -1.79
CA ARG A 166 -17.02 -13.26 -1.82
C ARG A 166 -17.02 -13.85 -0.41
N LYS A 167 -16.07 -13.46 0.44
CA LYS A 167 -16.01 -13.95 1.84
C LYS A 167 -17.24 -13.52 2.65
N GLU A 168 -17.69 -12.29 2.48
CA GLU A 168 -18.89 -11.77 3.15
C GLU A 168 -20.16 -12.51 2.66
N ALA A 169 -20.26 -12.76 1.36
CA ALA A 169 -21.37 -13.53 0.78
C ALA A 169 -21.37 -14.98 1.26
N GLU A 170 -20.20 -15.65 1.34
CA GLU A 170 -20.07 -17.00 1.88
C GLU A 170 -20.38 -17.06 3.37
N ALA A 171 -19.96 -16.06 4.15
CA ALA A 171 -20.27 -15.98 5.58
C ALA A 171 -21.77 -15.80 5.81
N LYS A 172 -22.41 -14.93 5.01
CA LYS A 172 -23.86 -14.71 5.07
C LYS A 172 -24.64 -15.97 4.68
N ALA A 173 -24.25 -16.65 3.60
CA ALA A 173 -24.87 -17.88 3.17
C ALA A 173 -24.75 -19.01 4.22
N LYS A 174 -23.61 -19.09 4.93
CA LYS A 174 -23.43 -20.02 6.05
C LYS A 174 -24.30 -19.67 7.25
N ALA A 175 -24.46 -18.39 7.57
CA ALA A 175 -25.31 -17.93 8.66
C ALA A 175 -26.80 -18.21 8.36
N ASP A 176 -27.26 -17.92 7.15
CA ASP A 176 -28.63 -18.18 6.70
C ASP A 176 -28.93 -19.70 6.66
N GLY A 177 -27.97 -20.51 6.19
CA GLY A 177 -28.09 -21.98 6.20
C GLY A 177 -28.07 -22.62 7.60
N ALA A 178 -27.43 -21.99 8.59
CA ALA A 178 -27.44 -22.41 9.98
C ALA A 178 -28.79 -22.06 10.67
N ALA A 179 -29.33 -20.87 10.35
CA ALA A 179 -30.63 -20.43 10.84
C ALA A 179 -31.78 -21.32 10.33
N ALA A 180 -31.71 -21.76 9.06
CA ALA A 180 -32.72 -22.66 8.47
C ALA A 180 -32.70 -24.11 9.04
N LYS A 181 -31.61 -24.52 9.68
CA LYS A 181 -31.48 -25.84 10.33
C LYS A 181 -31.83 -25.85 11.84
N GLY A 182 -32.17 -24.70 12.41
CA GLY A 182 -32.38 -24.49 13.85
C GLY A 182 -33.83 -24.38 14.30
N GLU A 183 -34.85 -24.72 13.48
CA GLU A 183 -36.21 -24.88 13.98
C GLU A 183 -36.40 -26.29 14.59
N PRO A 184 -36.54 -26.42 15.92
CA PRO A 184 -36.90 -27.70 16.50
C PRO A 184 -38.40 -27.95 16.30
N GLU A 185 -38.73 -29.12 15.78
CA GLU A 185 -40.04 -29.74 15.96
C GLU A 185 -40.42 -29.78 17.45
N ALA A 186 -41.13 -28.76 17.88
CA ALA A 186 -41.75 -28.74 19.22
C ALA A 186 -43.24 -28.46 19.07
N SER A 187 -43.97 -29.42 18.49
CA SER A 187 -45.44 -29.44 18.62
C SER A 187 -45.98 -30.80 18.24
N ALA A 188 -45.77 -31.78 19.10
CA ALA A 188 -46.60 -33.02 19.13
C ALA A 188 -46.46 -33.76 20.44
N ALA A 189 -46.86 -33.18 21.56
CA ALA A 189 -47.13 -33.92 22.80
C ALA A 189 -47.97 -33.10 23.78
N LEU A 190 -49.22 -32.83 23.42
CA LEU A 190 -50.25 -32.53 24.45
C LEU A 190 -51.64 -32.80 23.90
N ALA A 191 -51.96 -34.10 23.71
CA ALA A 191 -53.37 -34.60 23.68
C ALA A 191 -53.36 -36.10 23.91
N ALA A 192 -53.35 -36.49 25.18
CA ALA A 192 -53.94 -37.77 25.68
C ALA A 192 -54.05 -37.67 27.20
#